data_f11608797c4ff5d61d48c2a96f82b159
#
_entry.id   f11608797c4ff5d61d48c2a96f82b159
#
_cell.length_a   1.000
_cell.length_b   1.000
_cell.length_c   1.000
_cell.angle_alpha   90.00
_cell.angle_beta   90.00
_cell.angle_gamma   90.00
#
_symmetry.space_group_name_H-M   'P 1'
#
loop_
_entity.id
_entity.type
_entity.pdbx_description
1 polymer ?
#
loop_
_entity_poly.entity_id
_entity_poly.type
_entity_poly.pdbx_seq_one_letter_code
_entity_poly.pdbx_strand_id
1 'polypeptide(L)'
;MGETGDNSTIDNLGKRRIPKLRMADYPNVDDIVRQGLLERPRPENAVDILLVNPPTPDRELWIRTQHRVGRRTRENMVWPQVSLAQMAALLYPTYKVQIVDANAERMSWSEFIKKLEEYQPRYYMTQITAPTLENDMYGCFLAKARRAITIAFGTHVTPLPRQTMNPYPSLDYVLVGEPDLTIRDLLDHFEGKIEERPPEILRLFDKHDPDYKPAIKADGSLDMHAIKGLAWRDGDEIVVNSPRPFISNLDDLPVPMHELLPFEKYRMPLIKGPFTFIVTSRGCPAGCTFCIKHVSYQYSTRLRSPELLMSEMWQLKKMGIHNIHMYSDLFTVNREQVVDLCQRMIAEKIDIKWTCNSRIDYVDEEMLGLMSKAGCWYISWGIESGNEQILRHVHKGAYPDKAKQALSWAKNAGIKNWGYFIIGLPGETKETIRETIEFAKELPLDIALFHVAAPYPGTPFFYEVVEKGWFRKGTRWEDVDMDRGTVLDYPNLSAERLLYWQKRAFREWALRPAPMMTYLKMLLSDWSTMRTALSVGLEHLSWASTDSGAPIERE
;
A
#
# COMPACT_ATOMS: atom_id res chain seq x y z
N MET A 1 3.86 33.62 -26.43
CA MET A 1 4.23 32.39 -27.12
C MET A 1 4.98 31.57 -26.10
N GLY A 2 4.27 30.68 -25.43
CA GLY A 2 4.83 29.88 -24.35
C GLY A 2 5.52 28.65 -24.91
N GLU A 3 6.77 28.48 -24.57
CA GLU A 3 7.48 27.24 -24.75
C GLU A 3 6.82 26.17 -23.88
N THR A 4 6.19 25.20 -24.52
CA THR A 4 5.78 23.96 -23.86
C THR A 4 7.03 23.16 -23.56
N GLY A 5 7.58 23.36 -22.38
CA GLY A 5 8.72 22.60 -21.89
C GLY A 5 8.41 21.10 -21.89
N ASP A 6 9.29 20.36 -22.45
CA ASP A 6 9.30 18.88 -22.49
C ASP A 6 9.34 18.34 -21.04
N ASN A 7 8.17 17.99 -20.49
CA ASN A 7 8.00 17.47 -19.15
C ASN A 7 8.26 15.96 -19.12
N SER A 8 9.48 15.57 -19.35
CA SER A 8 9.87 14.17 -19.19
C SER A 8 10.04 13.81 -17.70
N THR A 9 9.47 12.69 -17.30
CA THR A 9 9.10 12.37 -15.92
C THR A 9 10.05 11.45 -15.16
N ILE A 10 11.13 11.00 -15.74
CA ILE A 10 12.09 10.11 -15.08
C ILE A 10 13.48 10.68 -15.29
N ASP A 11 14.15 11.04 -14.20
CA ASP A 11 15.49 11.54 -14.35
C ASP A 11 16.52 10.43 -14.06
N ASN A 12 17.76 10.68 -14.01
CA ASN A 12 18.96 9.88 -13.77
C ASN A 12 18.93 8.34 -13.81
N LEU A 13 17.80 7.68 -13.54
CA LEU A 13 17.59 6.24 -13.73
C LEU A 13 17.04 5.92 -15.12
N GLY A 14 16.32 6.86 -15.74
CA GLY A 14 15.74 6.70 -17.05
C GLY A 14 15.86 7.92 -17.95
N LYS A 15 16.76 8.86 -17.64
CA LYS A 15 16.96 10.11 -18.40
C LYS A 15 15.68 10.96 -18.56
N ARG A 16 14.71 10.80 -17.66
CA ARG A 16 13.46 11.57 -17.60
C ARG A 16 13.34 12.25 -16.25
N ARG A 17 12.82 13.46 -16.23
CA ARG A 17 12.70 14.27 -15.00
C ARG A 17 11.35 14.05 -14.34
N ILE A 18 11.34 14.04 -12.99
CA ILE A 18 10.10 14.14 -12.21
C ILE A 18 9.47 15.51 -12.49
N PRO A 19 8.15 15.57 -12.77
CA PRO A 19 7.49 16.85 -13.01
C PRO A 19 7.60 17.74 -11.78
N LYS A 20 7.96 18.99 -11.98
CA LYS A 20 7.89 20.00 -10.92
C LYS A 20 6.43 20.30 -10.63
N LEU A 21 6.07 20.39 -9.35
CA LEU A 21 4.80 20.94 -8.93
C LEU A 21 4.63 22.33 -9.59
N ARG A 22 3.51 22.57 -10.25
CA ARG A 22 3.18 23.91 -10.74
C ARG A 22 2.77 24.74 -9.54
N MET A 23 3.76 25.36 -8.90
CA MET A 23 3.52 26.23 -7.72
C MET A 23 2.58 27.41 -8.00
N ALA A 24 2.31 27.69 -9.29
CA ALA A 24 1.35 28.73 -9.67
C ALA A 24 -0.10 28.45 -9.26
N ASP A 25 -0.43 27.18 -9.02
CA ASP A 25 -1.79 26.77 -8.64
C ASP A 25 -2.01 26.72 -7.12
N TYR A 26 -0.95 26.99 -6.33
CA TYR A 26 -1.00 26.99 -4.86
C TYR A 26 -0.72 28.38 -4.29
N PRO A 27 -1.42 28.77 -3.19
CA PRO A 27 -1.12 30.01 -2.51
C PRO A 27 0.36 30.03 -2.07
N ASN A 28 1.00 31.18 -2.18
CA ASN A 28 2.36 31.33 -1.72
C ASN A 28 2.44 31.05 -0.20
N VAL A 29 3.38 30.22 0.22
CA VAL A 29 3.62 29.94 1.66
C VAL A 29 3.81 31.23 2.44
N ASP A 30 4.56 32.20 1.90
CA ASP A 30 4.79 33.48 2.54
C ASP A 30 3.49 34.29 2.74
N ASP A 31 2.52 34.17 1.84
CA ASP A 31 1.23 34.85 1.99
C ASP A 31 0.38 34.23 3.09
N ILE A 32 0.45 32.89 3.24
CA ILE A 32 -0.22 32.18 4.34
C ILE A 32 0.44 32.54 5.67
N VAL A 33 1.77 32.63 5.70
CA VAL A 33 2.54 33.07 6.87
C VAL A 33 2.19 34.51 7.26
N ARG A 34 2.08 35.42 6.29
CA ARG A 34 1.72 36.83 6.51
C ARG A 34 0.27 37.03 6.99
N GLN A 35 -0.62 36.07 6.74
CA GLN A 35 -2.03 36.11 7.19
C GLN A 35 -2.21 35.85 8.70
N GLY A 36 -1.14 35.78 9.48
CA GLY A 36 -1.20 35.66 10.94
C GLY A 36 -1.73 34.32 11.48
N LEU A 37 -1.79 33.29 10.65
CA LEU A 37 -2.19 31.95 11.07
C LEU A 37 -1.20 31.31 12.06
N LEU A 38 -0.06 31.94 12.27
CA LEU A 38 1.11 31.40 12.96
C LEU A 38 1.29 31.87 14.41
N GLU A 39 0.52 32.86 14.86
CA GLU A 39 0.66 33.45 16.22
C GLU A 39 -0.47 33.00 17.17
N ARG A 40 -1.29 32.04 16.76
CA ARG A 40 -2.35 31.54 17.64
C ARG A 40 -1.75 30.70 18.76
N PRO A 41 -2.24 30.86 20.00
CA PRO A 41 -1.84 29.97 21.08
C PRO A 41 -2.16 28.53 20.70
N ARG A 42 -1.29 27.60 21.07
CA ARG A 42 -1.45 26.18 20.76
C ARG A 42 -2.71 25.66 21.43
N PRO A 43 -3.67 25.07 20.69
CA PRO A 43 -4.93 24.60 21.27
C PRO A 43 -4.69 23.42 22.22
N GLU A 44 -5.65 23.15 23.09
CA GLU A 44 -5.59 22.02 24.03
C GLU A 44 -5.43 20.67 23.30
N ASN A 45 -6.02 20.53 22.11
CA ASN A 45 -5.94 19.35 21.26
C ASN A 45 -4.64 19.25 20.45
N ALA A 46 -3.72 20.23 20.60
CA ALA A 46 -2.47 20.18 19.85
C ALA A 46 -1.69 18.89 20.13
N VAL A 47 -1.14 18.32 19.05
CA VAL A 47 -0.37 17.06 19.11
C VAL A 47 1.09 17.28 18.75
N ASP A 48 1.97 16.39 19.18
CA ASP A 48 3.35 16.44 18.76
C ASP A 48 3.46 15.98 17.30
N ILE A 49 2.85 14.85 16.96
CA ILE A 49 2.86 14.33 15.61
C ILE A 49 1.45 13.97 15.13
N LEU A 50 1.13 14.36 13.90
CA LEU A 50 -0.05 13.94 13.15
C LEU A 50 0.37 12.95 12.07
N LEU A 51 -0.10 11.71 12.18
CA LEU A 51 0.10 10.64 11.21
C LEU A 51 -1.09 10.66 10.23
N VAL A 52 -0.82 10.79 8.94
CA VAL A 52 -1.87 11.16 7.99
C VAL A 52 -1.93 10.21 6.79
N ASN A 53 -3.14 9.77 6.48
CA ASN A 53 -3.53 9.33 5.15
C ASN A 53 -4.35 10.48 4.52
N PRO A 54 -3.75 11.32 3.64
CA PRO A 54 -4.35 12.60 3.26
C PRO A 54 -5.60 12.44 2.39
N PRO A 55 -6.36 13.54 2.19
CA PRO A 55 -7.42 13.57 1.19
C PRO A 55 -6.93 13.13 -0.17
N THR A 56 -7.82 12.57 -0.97
CA THR A 56 -7.50 12.02 -2.27
C THR A 56 -8.01 12.91 -3.39
N PRO A 57 -7.42 12.82 -4.62
CA PRO A 57 -7.96 13.53 -5.76
C PRO A 57 -9.44 13.21 -5.95
N ASP A 58 -10.25 14.24 -6.21
CA ASP A 58 -11.69 14.13 -6.48
C ASP A 58 -12.51 13.40 -5.38
N ARG A 59 -11.96 13.27 -4.17
CA ARG A 59 -12.54 12.50 -3.05
C ARG A 59 -12.80 11.03 -3.39
N GLU A 60 -12.15 10.50 -4.39
CA GLU A 60 -12.20 9.08 -4.69
C GLU A 60 -11.44 8.26 -3.65
N LEU A 61 -11.88 7.04 -3.42
CA LEU A 61 -11.21 6.15 -2.48
C LEU A 61 -9.97 5.53 -3.13
N TRP A 62 -8.87 5.59 -2.41
CA TRP A 62 -7.61 4.98 -2.79
C TRP A 62 -7.18 3.93 -1.77
N ILE A 63 -6.71 2.80 -2.26
CA ILE A 63 -6.06 1.79 -1.45
C ILE A 63 -4.59 2.18 -1.35
N ARG A 64 -4.17 2.55 -0.14
CA ARG A 64 -2.78 2.91 0.19
C ARG A 64 -2.40 2.27 1.51
N THR A 65 -1.26 1.61 1.56
CA THR A 65 -0.64 1.10 2.79
C THR A 65 0.88 1.05 2.60
N GLN A 66 1.64 0.97 3.68
CA GLN A 66 3.10 0.92 3.64
C GLN A 66 3.66 -0.19 2.72
N HIS A 67 2.93 -1.29 2.55
CA HIS A 67 3.40 -2.46 1.83
C HIS A 67 2.82 -2.59 0.43
N ARG A 68 1.93 -1.68 0.05
CA ARG A 68 1.23 -1.72 -1.23
C ARG A 68 1.41 -0.41 -1.96
N VAL A 69 1.35 -0.51 -3.26
CA VAL A 69 1.27 0.64 -4.14
C VAL A 69 -0.12 1.24 -4.10
N GLY A 70 -0.22 2.55 -4.31
CA GLY A 70 -1.50 3.22 -4.42
C GLY A 70 -2.27 2.76 -5.66
N ARG A 71 -3.56 2.49 -5.49
CA ARG A 71 -4.49 2.31 -6.60
C ARG A 71 -5.87 2.85 -6.23
N ARG A 72 -6.62 3.31 -7.20
CA ARG A 72 -8.05 3.60 -7.00
C ARG A 72 -8.79 2.30 -6.71
N THR A 73 -9.84 2.38 -5.91
CA THR A 73 -10.71 1.24 -5.69
C THR A 73 -11.94 1.32 -6.58
N ARG A 74 -12.20 0.27 -7.33
CA ARG A 74 -13.47 0.08 -8.04
C ARG A 74 -14.49 -0.64 -7.18
N GLU A 75 -13.99 -1.38 -6.21
CA GLU A 75 -14.78 -2.23 -5.32
C GLU A 75 -15.29 -1.49 -4.08
N ASN A 76 -15.12 -0.16 -4.01
CA ASN A 76 -15.42 0.67 -2.85
C ASN A 76 -14.72 0.17 -1.55
N MET A 77 -13.50 -0.35 -1.70
CA MET A 77 -12.69 -0.81 -0.58
C MET A 77 -12.03 0.39 0.12
N VAL A 78 -12.03 0.36 1.44
CA VAL A 78 -11.31 1.32 2.28
C VAL A 78 -10.47 0.53 3.26
N TRP A 79 -9.16 0.63 3.13
CA TRP A 79 -8.23 -0.19 3.89
C TRP A 79 -7.72 0.49 5.15
N PRO A 80 -7.69 -0.25 6.28
CA PRO A 80 -7.16 0.25 7.55
C PRO A 80 -5.70 0.69 7.47
N GLN A 81 -5.38 1.81 8.10
CA GLN A 81 -4.03 2.37 8.14
C GLN A 81 -3.21 1.81 9.33
N VAL A 82 -3.11 0.48 9.42
CA VAL A 82 -2.44 -0.19 10.55
C VAL A 82 -0.95 0.16 10.64
N SER A 83 -0.30 0.52 9.53
CA SER A 83 1.09 1.02 9.56
C SER A 83 1.22 2.32 10.35
N LEU A 84 0.24 3.23 10.24
CA LEU A 84 0.23 4.46 11.03
C LEU A 84 -0.04 4.13 12.50
N ALA A 85 -0.95 3.20 12.78
CA ALA A 85 -1.22 2.74 14.15
C ALA A 85 -0.01 2.06 14.79
N GLN A 86 0.80 1.32 14.00
CA GLN A 86 2.06 0.72 14.47
C GLN A 86 3.07 1.80 14.85
N MET A 87 3.23 2.82 14.01
CA MET A 87 4.13 3.94 14.32
C MET A 87 3.62 4.76 15.52
N ALA A 88 2.31 4.94 15.66
CA ALA A 88 1.73 5.57 16.85
C ALA A 88 2.13 4.82 18.12
N ALA A 89 2.06 3.49 18.11
CA ALA A 89 2.43 2.66 19.26
C ALA A 89 3.92 2.78 19.63
N LEU A 90 4.81 2.98 18.65
CA LEU A 90 6.24 3.20 18.90
C LEU A 90 6.55 4.59 19.48
N LEU A 91 5.69 5.56 19.24
CA LEU A 91 5.86 6.94 19.68
C LEU A 91 5.19 7.21 21.04
N TYR A 92 4.09 6.54 21.31
CA TYR A 92 3.38 6.64 22.59
C TYR A 92 4.16 5.90 23.72
N PRO A 93 4.13 6.33 24.99
CA PRO A 93 3.49 7.57 25.47
C PRO A 93 4.38 8.83 25.39
N THR A 94 5.60 8.73 24.86
CA THR A 94 6.58 9.82 24.84
C THR A 94 6.07 11.05 24.09
N TYR A 95 5.28 10.80 23.03
CA TYR A 95 4.71 11.84 22.18
C TYR A 95 3.18 11.77 22.15
N LYS A 96 2.53 12.93 22.08
CA LYS A 96 1.10 13.03 21.85
C LYS A 96 0.84 12.82 20.35
N VAL A 97 0.28 11.66 20.01
CA VAL A 97 0.06 11.20 18.63
C VAL A 97 -1.42 11.23 18.27
N GLN A 98 -1.73 11.63 17.04
CA GLN A 98 -3.07 11.47 16.45
C GLN A 98 -2.94 10.90 15.04
N ILE A 99 -3.95 10.11 14.63
CA ILE A 99 -4.08 9.63 13.24
C ILE A 99 -5.27 10.34 12.59
N VAL A 100 -5.10 10.79 11.35
CA VAL A 100 -6.18 11.28 10.49
C VAL A 100 -6.18 10.49 9.20
N ASP A 101 -7.19 9.67 9.01
CA ASP A 101 -7.42 8.96 7.75
C ASP A 101 -8.47 9.71 6.91
N ALA A 102 -8.01 10.79 6.27
CA ALA A 102 -8.88 11.66 5.47
C ALA A 102 -9.42 10.97 4.21
N ASN A 103 -8.72 9.94 3.70
CA ASN A 103 -9.21 9.10 2.61
C ASN A 103 -10.41 8.25 3.06
N ALA A 104 -10.32 7.57 4.21
CA ALA A 104 -11.43 6.78 4.74
C ALA A 104 -12.66 7.64 5.08
N GLU A 105 -12.43 8.82 5.61
CA GLU A 105 -13.46 9.78 5.96
C GLU A 105 -13.98 10.60 4.78
N ARG A 106 -13.39 10.43 3.59
CA ARG A 106 -13.70 11.20 2.36
C ARG A 106 -13.63 12.71 2.56
N MET A 107 -12.68 13.16 3.37
CA MET A 107 -12.49 14.58 3.63
C MET A 107 -12.10 15.35 2.37
N SER A 108 -12.65 16.55 2.25
CA SER A 108 -12.11 17.57 1.35
C SER A 108 -10.84 18.19 1.93
N TRP A 109 -10.07 18.88 1.10
CA TRP A 109 -8.93 19.64 1.59
C TRP A 109 -9.33 20.74 2.59
N SER A 110 -10.50 21.36 2.43
CA SER A 110 -11.01 22.35 3.38
C SER A 110 -11.35 21.76 4.75
N GLU A 111 -11.87 20.54 4.81
CA GLU A 111 -12.10 19.83 6.06
C GLU A 111 -10.79 19.38 6.70
N PHE A 112 -9.84 18.92 5.88
CA PHE A 112 -8.53 18.52 6.35
C PHE A 112 -7.72 19.70 6.92
N ILE A 113 -7.81 20.87 6.30
CA ILE A 113 -7.20 22.11 6.81
C ILE A 113 -7.70 22.42 8.22
N LYS A 114 -9.01 22.23 8.50
CA LYS A 114 -9.56 22.42 9.86
C LYS A 114 -8.94 21.43 10.86
N LYS A 115 -8.63 20.20 10.43
CA LYS A 115 -7.92 19.23 11.27
C LYS A 115 -6.47 19.65 11.54
N LEU A 116 -5.77 20.21 10.56
CA LEU A 116 -4.44 20.79 10.78
C LEU A 116 -4.48 21.98 11.77
N GLU A 117 -5.54 22.78 11.72
CA GLU A 117 -5.76 23.90 12.64
C GLU A 117 -6.18 23.45 14.05
N GLU A 118 -6.95 22.37 14.15
CA GLU A 118 -7.36 21.75 15.42
C GLU A 118 -6.18 21.13 16.16
N TYR A 119 -5.35 20.35 15.45
CA TYR A 119 -4.25 19.61 16.06
C TYR A 119 -2.93 20.37 16.10
N GLN A 120 -2.70 21.38 15.28
CA GLN A 120 -1.46 22.15 15.16
C GLN A 120 -0.20 21.30 15.43
N PRO A 121 0.04 20.25 14.60
CA PRO A 121 1.12 19.32 14.85
C PRO A 121 2.49 19.99 14.69
N ARG A 122 3.47 19.59 15.52
CA ARG A 122 4.88 19.94 15.28
C ARG A 122 5.45 19.11 14.13
N TYR A 123 5.02 17.88 14.02
CA TYR A 123 5.43 16.95 12.96
C TYR A 123 4.21 16.45 12.20
N TYR A 124 4.27 16.54 10.89
CA TYR A 124 3.29 15.98 9.96
C TYR A 124 3.93 14.83 9.22
N MET A 125 3.38 13.64 9.35
CA MET A 125 3.90 12.46 8.67
C MET A 125 2.87 11.82 7.76
N THR A 126 3.26 11.55 6.51
CA THR A 126 2.37 10.97 5.50
C THR A 126 3.03 9.85 4.71
N GLN A 127 2.19 8.92 4.25
CA GLN A 127 2.60 7.87 3.33
C GLN A 127 2.42 8.33 1.89
N ILE A 128 3.44 8.11 1.04
CA ILE A 128 3.44 8.53 -0.35
C ILE A 128 3.51 7.31 -1.27
N THR A 129 2.60 7.30 -2.24
CA THR A 129 2.58 6.34 -3.34
C THR A 129 2.68 7.06 -4.68
N ALA A 130 3.14 6.37 -5.73
CA ALA A 130 3.36 7.01 -7.03
C ALA A 130 2.10 7.74 -7.57
N PRO A 131 0.91 7.10 -7.64
CA PRO A 131 -0.24 7.73 -8.27
C PRO A 131 -0.87 8.87 -7.46
N THR A 132 -0.47 9.09 -6.22
CA THR A 132 -0.99 10.18 -5.38
C THR A 132 0.07 11.21 -5.01
N LEU A 133 1.24 11.17 -5.66
CA LEU A 133 2.41 11.96 -5.29
C LEU A 133 2.12 13.47 -5.19
N GLU A 134 1.62 14.09 -6.25
CA GLU A 134 1.33 15.54 -6.24
C GLU A 134 0.30 15.91 -5.18
N ASN A 135 -0.73 15.09 -5.04
CA ASN A 135 -1.78 15.27 -4.05
C ASN A 135 -1.25 15.15 -2.61
N ASP A 136 -0.38 14.17 -2.36
CA ASP A 136 0.21 13.97 -1.03
C ASP A 136 1.21 15.11 -0.70
N MET A 137 1.93 15.62 -1.70
CA MET A 137 2.80 16.79 -1.55
C MET A 137 2.02 18.07 -1.23
N TYR A 138 0.79 18.21 -1.70
CA TYR A 138 -0.07 19.33 -1.29
C TYR A 138 -0.38 19.28 0.21
N GLY A 139 -0.58 18.08 0.77
CA GLY A 139 -0.68 17.91 2.23
C GLY A 139 0.55 18.36 2.98
N CYS A 140 1.75 18.02 2.49
CA CYS A 140 3.03 18.51 3.05
C CYS A 140 3.14 20.04 2.95
N PHE A 141 2.75 20.62 1.83
CA PHE A 141 2.74 22.06 1.64
C PHE A 141 1.84 22.77 2.68
N LEU A 142 0.61 22.29 2.86
CA LEU A 142 -0.33 22.85 3.84
C LEU A 142 0.17 22.74 5.28
N ALA A 143 0.80 21.62 5.63
CA ALA A 143 1.37 21.39 6.95
C ALA A 143 2.59 22.30 7.19
N LYS A 144 3.49 22.41 6.22
CA LYS A 144 4.67 23.28 6.30
C LYS A 144 4.29 24.76 6.37
N ALA A 145 3.26 25.19 5.64
CA ALA A 145 2.70 26.54 5.74
C ALA A 145 2.18 26.85 7.17
N ARG A 146 1.94 25.81 7.98
CA ARG A 146 1.58 25.90 9.41
C ARG A 146 2.74 25.59 10.35
N ARG A 147 3.97 25.70 9.86
CA ARG A 147 5.24 25.46 10.59
C ARG A 147 5.44 24.02 11.07
N ALA A 148 4.69 23.05 10.56
CA ALA A 148 4.98 21.65 10.83
C ALA A 148 6.23 21.20 10.07
N ILE A 149 7.04 20.39 10.69
CA ILE A 149 8.11 19.62 10.03
C ILE A 149 7.45 18.46 9.30
N THR A 150 7.75 18.29 8.01
CA THR A 150 7.09 17.33 7.14
C THR A 150 7.94 16.10 6.89
N ILE A 151 7.37 14.95 7.11
CA ILE A 151 8.03 13.65 7.02
C ILE A 151 7.23 12.74 6.10
N ALA A 152 7.91 12.06 5.19
CA ALA A 152 7.28 11.09 4.31
C ALA A 152 7.92 9.71 4.41
N PHE A 153 7.13 8.68 4.15
CA PHE A 153 7.58 7.29 3.99
C PHE A 153 6.76 6.60 2.90
N GLY A 154 7.13 5.42 2.50
CA GLY A 154 6.33 4.60 1.60
C GLY A 154 7.06 4.12 0.36
N THR A 155 6.31 3.43 -0.49
CA THR A 155 6.86 2.67 -1.61
C THR A 155 7.38 3.53 -2.77
N HIS A 156 6.96 4.78 -2.86
CA HIS A 156 7.48 5.70 -3.86
C HIS A 156 8.77 6.39 -3.42
N VAL A 157 8.78 6.91 -2.20
CA VAL A 157 9.90 7.73 -1.70
C VAL A 157 11.12 6.91 -1.30
N THR A 158 10.94 5.65 -0.91
CA THR A 158 12.05 4.76 -0.53
C THR A 158 13.06 4.56 -1.66
N PRO A 159 12.68 4.21 -2.90
CA PRO A 159 13.64 4.04 -4.00
C PRO A 159 14.06 5.37 -4.66
N LEU A 160 13.30 6.45 -4.47
CA LEU A 160 13.47 7.72 -5.16
C LEU A 160 13.50 8.94 -4.21
N PRO A 161 14.26 8.91 -3.08
CA PRO A 161 14.20 10.01 -2.11
C PRO A 161 14.69 11.35 -2.70
N ARG A 162 15.81 11.35 -3.44
CA ARG A 162 16.34 12.58 -4.08
C ARG A 162 15.38 13.13 -5.14
N GLN A 163 14.89 12.25 -6.02
CA GLN A 163 14.01 12.62 -7.12
C GLN A 163 12.65 13.15 -6.60
N THR A 164 12.23 12.65 -5.43
CA THR A 164 11.00 13.15 -4.78
C THR A 164 11.24 14.46 -4.06
N MET A 165 12.29 14.57 -3.25
CA MET A 165 12.50 15.79 -2.44
C MET A 165 12.88 17.01 -3.28
N ASN A 166 13.69 16.84 -4.34
CA ASN A 166 14.16 17.96 -5.14
C ASN A 166 13.06 18.88 -5.69
N PRO A 167 11.99 18.38 -6.31
CA PRO A 167 10.91 19.23 -6.82
C PRO A 167 9.93 19.70 -5.74
N TYR A 168 10.01 19.16 -4.52
CA TYR A 168 9.05 19.47 -3.45
C TYR A 168 9.74 19.99 -2.18
N PRO A 169 10.07 21.30 -2.12
CA PRO A 169 10.73 21.90 -0.95
C PRO A 169 9.86 21.89 0.32
N SER A 170 8.57 21.58 0.19
CA SER A 170 7.68 21.39 1.33
C SER A 170 7.87 20.05 2.04
N LEU A 171 8.68 19.14 1.53
CA LEU A 171 9.05 17.89 2.17
C LEU A 171 10.44 18.02 2.80
N ASP A 172 10.51 17.92 4.14
CA ASP A 172 11.75 18.07 4.90
C ASP A 172 12.54 16.78 5.00
N TYR A 173 11.84 15.66 5.29
CA TYR A 173 12.46 14.38 5.59
C TYR A 173 11.74 13.22 4.90
N VAL A 174 12.53 12.21 4.50
CA VAL A 174 12.02 10.94 4.00
C VAL A 174 12.61 9.80 4.83
N LEU A 175 11.75 8.92 5.32
CA LEU A 175 12.15 7.67 5.96
C LEU A 175 12.28 6.60 4.88
N VAL A 176 13.51 6.17 4.66
CA VAL A 176 13.88 5.20 3.61
C VAL A 176 13.87 3.79 4.18
N GLY A 177 13.15 2.88 3.53
CA GLY A 177 13.01 1.50 3.97
C GLY A 177 11.91 1.31 5.02
N GLU A 178 12.22 0.56 6.09
CA GLU A 178 11.31 0.32 7.21
C GLU A 178 11.31 1.53 8.16
N PRO A 179 10.21 2.27 8.30
CA PRO A 179 10.21 3.57 8.98
C PRO A 179 10.16 3.49 10.50
N ASP A 180 9.80 2.33 11.05
CA ASP A 180 9.42 2.13 12.45
C ASP A 180 10.44 2.71 13.44
N LEU A 181 11.69 2.27 13.39
CA LEU A 181 12.73 2.79 14.28
C LEU A 181 13.28 4.15 13.82
N THR A 182 13.25 4.43 12.53
CA THR A 182 13.80 5.69 12.00
C THR A 182 12.96 6.89 12.44
N ILE A 183 11.62 6.76 12.46
CA ILE A 183 10.76 7.84 12.97
C ILE A 183 11.01 8.10 14.46
N ARG A 184 11.13 7.04 15.26
CA ARG A 184 11.40 7.16 16.68
C ARG A 184 12.75 7.84 16.93
N ASP A 185 13.78 7.40 16.21
CA ASP A 185 15.14 7.94 16.32
C ASP A 185 15.19 9.42 15.95
N LEU A 186 14.57 9.80 14.83
CA LEU A 186 14.51 11.17 14.35
C LEU A 186 13.86 12.11 15.38
N LEU A 187 12.69 11.73 15.89
CA LEU A 187 11.95 12.57 16.85
C LEU A 187 12.68 12.68 18.19
N ASP A 188 13.24 11.58 18.71
CA ASP A 188 13.98 11.62 19.98
C ASP A 188 15.20 12.51 19.90
N HIS A 189 15.89 12.56 18.74
CA HIS A 189 17.01 13.49 18.53
C HIS A 189 16.55 14.95 18.46
N PHE A 190 15.45 15.23 17.74
CA PHE A 190 14.94 16.61 17.62
C PHE A 190 14.43 17.17 18.94
N GLU A 191 13.85 16.33 19.78
CA GLU A 191 13.26 16.72 21.06
C GLU A 191 14.23 16.53 22.25
N GLY A 192 15.47 16.07 22.00
CA GLY A 192 16.45 15.79 23.07
C GLY A 192 16.04 14.67 24.02
N LYS A 193 15.22 13.71 23.57
CA LYS A 193 14.63 12.65 24.41
C LYS A 193 15.32 11.30 24.32
N ILE A 194 16.54 11.24 23.84
CA ILE A 194 17.27 9.98 23.65
C ILE A 194 17.47 9.27 25.00
N GLU A 195 17.87 10.01 26.02
CA GLU A 195 18.08 9.48 27.38
C GLU A 195 16.76 9.12 28.10
N GLU A 196 15.63 9.64 27.62
CA GLU A 196 14.30 9.42 28.18
C GLU A 196 13.55 8.25 27.50
N ARG A 197 14.22 7.50 26.61
CA ARG A 197 13.58 6.37 25.91
C ARG A 197 13.10 5.32 26.90
N PRO A 198 11.85 4.87 26.80
CA PRO A 198 11.38 3.72 27.59
C PRO A 198 12.25 2.48 27.37
N PRO A 199 12.45 1.62 28.39
CA PRO A 199 13.30 0.43 28.29
C PRO A 199 12.95 -0.52 27.15
N GLU A 200 11.66 -0.62 26.80
CA GLU A 200 11.18 -1.41 25.67
C GLU A 200 11.63 -0.85 24.33
N ILE A 201 11.69 0.48 24.20
CA ILE A 201 12.18 1.15 23.01
C ILE A 201 13.70 1.04 22.90
N LEU A 202 14.44 1.21 24.01
CA LEU A 202 15.90 1.02 24.02
C LEU A 202 16.26 -0.40 23.55
N ARG A 203 15.57 -1.42 24.07
CA ARG A 203 15.78 -2.81 23.64
C ARG A 203 15.56 -3.03 22.14
N LEU A 204 14.64 -2.30 21.51
CA LEU A 204 14.45 -2.38 20.05
C LEU A 204 15.69 -1.92 19.29
N PHE A 205 16.28 -0.79 19.69
CA PHE A 205 17.52 -0.31 19.06
C PHE A 205 18.68 -1.27 19.29
N ASP A 206 18.91 -1.70 20.53
CA ASP A 206 20.00 -2.62 20.88
C ASP A 206 19.91 -3.95 20.12
N LYS A 207 18.70 -4.47 19.93
CA LYS A 207 18.47 -5.78 19.31
C LYS A 207 18.47 -5.73 17.78
N HIS A 208 17.93 -4.67 17.20
CA HIS A 208 17.68 -4.60 15.74
C HIS A 208 18.62 -3.65 14.98
N ASP A 209 19.39 -2.85 15.69
CA ASP A 209 20.44 -1.99 15.15
C ASP A 209 21.70 -2.07 16.05
N PRO A 210 22.40 -3.22 16.04
CA PRO A 210 23.48 -3.49 16.99
C PRO A 210 24.65 -2.50 16.93
N ASP A 211 24.79 -1.77 15.82
CA ASP A 211 25.78 -0.71 15.68
C ASP A 211 25.16 0.68 15.96
N TYR A 212 23.99 0.71 16.59
CA TYR A 212 23.32 1.98 16.91
C TYR A 212 24.18 2.81 17.84
N LYS A 213 24.29 4.09 17.47
CA LYS A 213 24.86 5.13 18.33
C LYS A 213 23.99 6.36 18.22
N PRO A 214 23.76 7.08 19.32
CA PRO A 214 23.11 8.38 19.25
C PRO A 214 23.77 9.28 18.21
N ALA A 215 22.97 9.93 17.39
CA ALA A 215 23.45 10.83 16.32
C ALA A 215 23.86 12.19 16.89
N ILE A 216 24.84 12.20 17.77
CA ILE A 216 25.34 13.39 18.49
C ILE A 216 26.82 13.55 18.20
N LYS A 217 27.21 14.76 17.77
CA LYS A 217 28.61 15.14 17.55
C LYS A 217 29.34 15.36 18.87
N ALA A 218 30.67 15.47 18.82
CA ALA A 218 31.50 15.69 19.99
C ALA A 218 31.20 17.01 20.73
N ASP A 219 30.63 18.00 20.04
CA ASP A 219 30.19 19.29 20.59
C ASP A 219 28.77 19.26 21.17
N GLY A 220 28.13 18.10 21.19
CA GLY A 220 26.74 17.91 21.67
C GLY A 220 25.66 18.27 20.65
N SER A 221 26.00 18.73 19.44
CA SER A 221 25.02 19.01 18.40
C SER A 221 24.56 17.75 17.68
N LEU A 222 23.39 17.81 17.05
CA LEU A 222 22.83 16.73 16.27
C LEU A 222 23.66 16.45 15.00
N ASP A 223 24.00 15.18 14.79
CA ASP A 223 24.60 14.68 13.55
C ASP A 223 23.56 14.04 12.65
N MET A 224 22.97 14.82 11.76
CA MET A 224 21.95 14.32 10.82
C MET A 224 22.44 13.16 9.94
N HIS A 225 23.76 13.10 9.63
CA HIS A 225 24.33 12.04 8.81
C HIS A 225 24.34 10.66 9.51
N ALA A 226 24.28 10.64 10.83
CA ALA A 226 24.31 9.41 11.62
C ALA A 226 22.93 8.75 11.79
N ILE A 227 21.82 9.43 11.47
CA ILE A 227 20.48 8.86 11.56
C ILE A 227 20.25 7.89 10.39
N LYS A 228 20.38 6.59 10.62
CA LYS A 228 20.20 5.57 9.58
C LYS A 228 18.78 5.58 9.01
N GLY A 229 18.65 5.32 7.70
CA GLY A 229 17.36 5.26 7.01
C GLY A 229 16.68 6.61 6.80
N LEU A 230 17.42 7.72 6.92
CA LEU A 230 16.91 9.07 6.72
C LEU A 230 17.42 9.66 5.40
N ALA A 231 16.53 10.32 4.65
CA ALA A 231 16.92 11.30 3.64
C ALA A 231 16.44 12.68 4.05
N TRP A 232 17.29 13.69 3.87
CA TRP A 232 17.08 15.02 4.37
C TRP A 232 17.79 16.06 3.51
N ARG A 233 17.47 17.34 3.73
CA ARG A 233 18.01 18.45 2.96
C ARG A 233 19.14 19.13 3.73
N ASP A 234 20.33 19.15 3.13
CA ASP A 234 21.50 19.87 3.62
C ASP A 234 21.81 21.01 2.65
N GLY A 235 21.35 22.22 2.97
CA GLY A 235 21.34 23.32 2.02
C GLY A 235 20.54 22.98 0.77
N ASP A 236 21.19 23.01 -0.39
CA ASP A 236 20.57 22.67 -1.68
C ASP A 236 20.68 21.18 -2.05
N GLU A 237 21.43 20.39 -1.28
CA GLU A 237 21.63 18.98 -1.54
C GLU A 237 20.64 18.10 -0.77
N ILE A 238 20.24 16.98 -1.38
CA ILE A 238 19.51 15.93 -0.69
C ILE A 238 20.50 14.83 -0.30
N VAL A 239 20.70 14.69 0.99
CA VAL A 239 21.53 13.64 1.59
C VAL A 239 20.66 12.43 1.83
N VAL A 240 21.16 11.23 1.50
CA VAL A 240 20.53 9.95 1.84
C VAL A 240 21.52 9.17 2.68
N ASN A 241 21.18 8.95 3.92
CA ASN A 241 22.03 8.26 4.89
C ASN A 241 22.07 6.74 4.63
N SER A 242 22.96 6.06 5.32
CA SER A 242 23.03 4.59 5.28
C SER A 242 21.69 3.95 5.65
N PRO A 243 21.31 2.83 5.04
CA PRO A 243 20.06 2.14 5.36
C PRO A 243 20.07 1.65 6.81
N ARG A 244 18.91 1.68 7.46
CA ARG A 244 18.71 1.03 8.76
C ARG A 244 18.47 -0.47 8.54
N PRO A 245 19.03 -1.35 9.40
CA PRO A 245 18.68 -2.75 9.38
C PRO A 245 17.18 -2.97 9.60
N PHE A 246 16.63 -4.02 8.99
CA PHE A 246 15.25 -4.41 9.24
C PHE A 246 15.08 -4.96 10.66
N ILE A 247 13.92 -4.72 11.26
CA ILE A 247 13.54 -5.33 12.54
C ILE A 247 13.52 -6.84 12.37
N SER A 248 14.47 -7.54 12.99
CA SER A 248 14.70 -8.98 12.76
C SER A 248 13.61 -9.87 13.40
N ASN A 249 13.00 -9.45 14.49
CA ASN A 249 11.89 -10.13 15.16
C ASN A 249 10.71 -9.17 15.31
N LEU A 250 9.60 -9.46 14.65
CA LEU A 250 8.41 -8.62 14.67
C LEU A 250 7.63 -8.69 16.01
N ASP A 251 7.91 -9.68 16.83
CA ASP A 251 7.30 -9.83 18.16
C ASP A 251 7.80 -8.78 19.16
N ASP A 252 8.92 -8.14 18.87
CA ASP A 252 9.44 -7.07 19.71
C ASP A 252 8.68 -5.75 19.50
N LEU A 253 7.94 -5.61 18.40
CA LEU A 253 7.12 -4.42 18.13
C LEU A 253 5.90 -4.38 19.04
N PRO A 254 5.52 -3.21 19.58
CA PRO A 254 4.27 -3.07 20.30
C PRO A 254 3.06 -3.39 19.40
N VAL A 255 1.94 -3.76 20.02
CA VAL A 255 0.67 -3.90 19.28
C VAL A 255 0.26 -2.55 18.72
N PRO A 256 -0.19 -2.48 17.44
CA PRO A 256 -0.65 -1.21 16.85
C PRO A 256 -1.76 -0.56 17.69
N MET A 257 -1.75 0.77 17.78
CA MET A 257 -2.80 1.54 18.45
C MET A 257 -4.06 1.58 17.58
N HIS A 258 -4.75 0.45 17.52
CA HIS A 258 -5.97 0.28 16.70
C HIS A 258 -7.06 1.27 17.07
N GLU A 259 -7.16 1.68 18.35
CA GLU A 259 -8.16 2.63 18.84
C GLU A 259 -8.08 4.03 18.22
N LEU A 260 -6.96 4.38 17.57
CA LEU A 260 -6.82 5.62 16.82
C LEU A 260 -7.40 5.56 15.40
N LEU A 261 -7.85 4.39 14.95
CA LEU A 261 -8.35 4.17 13.59
C LEU A 261 -9.88 4.28 13.50
N PRO A 262 -10.43 4.92 12.44
CA PRO A 262 -11.88 5.05 12.25
C PRO A 262 -12.49 3.75 11.68
N PHE A 263 -12.63 2.69 12.48
CA PHE A 263 -13.06 1.36 12.05
C PHE A 263 -14.37 1.33 11.29
N GLU A 264 -15.32 2.18 11.65
CA GLU A 264 -16.64 2.27 11.03
C GLU A 264 -16.57 2.80 9.58
N LYS A 265 -15.45 3.38 9.18
CA LYS A 265 -15.21 3.86 7.82
C LYS A 265 -14.56 2.80 6.91
N TYR A 266 -13.89 1.82 7.49
CA TYR A 266 -13.21 0.79 6.70
C TYR A 266 -14.19 -0.19 6.09
N ARG A 267 -13.94 -0.57 4.85
CA ARG A 267 -14.84 -1.40 4.06
C ARG A 267 -14.06 -2.37 3.18
N MET A 268 -14.58 -3.58 3.11
CA MET A 268 -14.11 -4.60 2.18
C MET A 268 -15.32 -5.33 1.60
N PRO A 269 -15.38 -5.63 0.29
CA PRO A 269 -16.48 -6.37 -0.30
C PRO A 269 -16.76 -7.66 0.46
N LEU A 270 -18.04 -8.01 0.61
CA LEU A 270 -18.50 -9.21 1.30
C LEU A 270 -18.31 -9.22 2.83
N ILE A 271 -17.63 -8.22 3.41
CA ILE A 271 -17.51 -8.08 4.87
C ILE A 271 -18.62 -7.15 5.39
N LYS A 272 -19.33 -7.59 6.41
CA LYS A 272 -20.30 -6.80 7.16
C LYS A 272 -19.71 -6.39 8.51
N GLY A 273 -19.89 -5.12 8.85
CA GLY A 273 -19.41 -4.55 10.11
C GLY A 273 -17.94 -4.12 10.09
N PRO A 274 -17.44 -3.68 11.24
CA PRO A 274 -16.07 -3.21 11.36
C PRO A 274 -15.05 -4.31 11.03
N PHE A 275 -13.98 -3.93 10.34
CA PHE A 275 -12.85 -4.82 10.10
C PHE A 275 -11.52 -4.08 10.20
N THR A 276 -10.45 -4.82 10.44
CA THR A 276 -9.09 -4.29 10.45
C THR A 276 -8.10 -5.29 9.86
N PHE A 277 -6.85 -4.86 9.79
CA PHE A 277 -5.73 -5.72 9.44
C PHE A 277 -4.97 -6.15 10.69
N ILE A 278 -4.44 -7.37 10.65
CA ILE A 278 -3.34 -7.80 11.52
C ILE A 278 -2.14 -8.10 10.63
N VAL A 279 -1.03 -7.43 10.88
CA VAL A 279 0.23 -7.71 10.17
C VAL A 279 0.82 -9.00 10.74
N THR A 280 0.81 -10.07 9.94
CA THR A 280 1.27 -11.40 10.38
C THR A 280 2.72 -11.69 10.03
N SER A 281 3.22 -11.03 8.98
CA SER A 281 4.61 -11.14 8.54
C SER A 281 5.01 -9.95 7.68
N ARG A 282 6.31 -9.74 7.51
CA ARG A 282 6.90 -8.77 6.58
C ARG A 282 7.91 -9.49 5.69
N GLY A 283 7.89 -9.18 4.38
CA GLY A 283 8.76 -9.78 3.37
C GLY A 283 8.23 -11.07 2.75
N CYS A 284 8.81 -11.45 1.63
CA CYS A 284 8.44 -12.63 0.86
C CYS A 284 9.66 -13.21 0.15
N PRO A 285 9.91 -14.54 0.21
CA PRO A 285 11.09 -15.15 -0.39
C PRO A 285 10.98 -15.29 -1.91
N ALA A 286 9.79 -15.09 -2.50
CA ALA A 286 9.58 -15.26 -3.94
C ALA A 286 10.34 -14.23 -4.78
N GLY A 287 10.73 -14.59 -6.00
CA GLY A 287 11.55 -13.77 -6.90
C GLY A 287 10.79 -12.86 -7.87
N CYS A 288 9.46 -12.71 -7.74
CA CYS A 288 8.62 -12.00 -8.73
C CYS A 288 9.16 -10.61 -9.05
N THR A 289 9.58 -10.38 -10.30
CA THR A 289 10.28 -9.16 -10.73
C THR A 289 9.45 -7.89 -10.68
N PHE A 290 8.12 -8.01 -10.78
CA PHE A 290 7.18 -6.90 -10.76
C PHE A 290 6.73 -6.48 -9.35
N CYS A 291 7.09 -7.24 -8.31
CA CYS A 291 6.51 -7.08 -6.99
C CYS A 291 7.16 -5.97 -6.18
N ILE A 292 6.35 -5.10 -5.58
CA ILE A 292 6.79 -3.99 -4.73
C ILE A 292 7.55 -4.44 -3.47
N LYS A 293 7.52 -5.72 -3.12
CA LYS A 293 8.30 -6.25 -2.01
C LYS A 293 9.79 -5.91 -2.09
N HIS A 294 10.33 -5.78 -3.32
CA HIS A 294 11.72 -5.38 -3.54
C HIS A 294 12.07 -4.04 -2.91
N VAL A 295 11.07 -3.19 -2.74
CA VAL A 295 11.21 -1.86 -2.14
C VAL A 295 10.94 -1.89 -0.64
N SER A 296 9.84 -2.55 -0.22
CA SER A 296 9.38 -2.49 1.17
C SER A 296 10.24 -3.34 2.11
N TYR A 297 10.22 -4.66 1.97
CA TYR A 297 10.89 -5.57 2.92
C TYR A 297 11.83 -6.58 2.26
N GLN A 298 11.98 -6.50 0.96
CA GLN A 298 12.86 -7.34 0.17
C GLN A 298 12.60 -8.85 0.39
N TYR A 299 13.66 -9.64 0.43
CA TYR A 299 13.60 -11.09 0.61
C TYR A 299 13.55 -11.53 2.08
N SER A 300 13.67 -10.60 3.03
CA SER A 300 13.66 -10.95 4.45
C SER A 300 12.25 -11.32 4.91
N THR A 301 12.01 -12.60 5.14
CA THR A 301 10.74 -13.07 5.68
C THR A 301 10.83 -13.11 7.19
N ARG A 302 10.01 -12.30 7.85
CA ARG A 302 9.97 -12.16 9.31
C ARG A 302 8.53 -12.34 9.76
N LEU A 303 8.33 -13.24 10.72
CA LEU A 303 7.03 -13.70 11.17
C LEU A 303 6.71 -13.10 12.54
N ARG A 304 5.44 -12.95 12.85
CA ARG A 304 4.96 -12.76 14.23
C ARG A 304 4.50 -14.10 14.80
N SER A 305 4.75 -14.32 16.06
CA SER A 305 4.34 -15.56 16.72
C SER A 305 2.81 -15.72 16.77
N PRO A 306 2.30 -16.95 16.70
CA PRO A 306 0.89 -17.23 16.88
C PRO A 306 0.33 -16.70 18.22
N GLU A 307 1.14 -16.70 19.28
CA GLU A 307 0.80 -16.18 20.60
C GLU A 307 0.44 -14.69 20.55
N LEU A 308 1.30 -13.88 19.93
CA LEU A 308 1.05 -12.43 19.83
C LEU A 308 -0.09 -12.12 18.86
N LEU A 309 -0.20 -12.88 17.78
CA LEU A 309 -1.34 -12.75 16.87
C LEU A 309 -2.67 -13.03 17.58
N MET A 310 -2.73 -14.09 18.40
CA MET A 310 -3.90 -14.41 19.23
C MET A 310 -4.20 -13.30 20.24
N SER A 311 -3.18 -12.78 20.91
CA SER A 311 -3.33 -11.66 21.85
C SER A 311 -3.95 -10.43 21.19
N GLU A 312 -3.44 -10.03 20.01
CA GLU A 312 -3.99 -8.92 19.23
C GLU A 312 -5.44 -9.19 18.77
N MET A 313 -5.74 -10.41 18.32
CA MET A 313 -7.11 -10.80 17.96
C MET A 313 -8.08 -10.68 19.13
N TRP A 314 -7.67 -11.06 20.33
CA TRP A 314 -8.51 -10.91 21.53
C TRP A 314 -8.73 -9.45 21.90
N GLN A 315 -7.73 -8.58 21.72
CA GLN A 315 -7.89 -7.14 21.91
C GLN A 315 -8.90 -6.56 20.92
N LEU A 316 -8.76 -6.88 19.62
CA LEU A 316 -9.67 -6.45 18.58
C LEU A 316 -11.09 -6.94 18.82
N LYS A 317 -11.27 -8.19 19.26
CA LYS A 317 -12.58 -8.73 19.61
C LYS A 317 -13.23 -7.96 20.75
N LYS A 318 -12.46 -7.55 21.77
CA LYS A 318 -12.95 -6.69 22.86
C LYS A 318 -13.39 -5.31 22.37
N MET A 319 -12.79 -4.82 21.29
CA MET A 319 -13.19 -3.57 20.62
C MET A 319 -14.40 -3.75 19.68
N GLY A 320 -15.01 -4.95 19.61
CA GLY A 320 -16.14 -5.25 18.75
C GLY A 320 -15.78 -5.57 17.30
N ILE A 321 -14.52 -5.86 17.02
CA ILE A 321 -14.06 -6.20 15.67
C ILE A 321 -14.01 -7.71 15.53
N HIS A 322 -14.87 -8.25 14.66
CA HIS A 322 -15.01 -9.69 14.40
C HIS A 322 -14.54 -10.10 13.01
N ASN A 323 -14.11 -9.15 12.18
CA ASN A 323 -13.60 -9.41 10.85
C ASN A 323 -12.17 -8.90 10.74
N ILE A 324 -11.26 -9.76 10.29
CA ILE A 324 -9.83 -9.45 10.19
C ILE A 324 -9.30 -9.87 8.82
N HIS A 325 -8.42 -9.06 8.26
CA HIS A 325 -7.56 -9.51 7.16
C HIS A 325 -6.15 -9.79 7.70
N MET A 326 -5.68 -11.03 7.55
CA MET A 326 -4.29 -11.42 7.85
C MET A 326 -3.38 -10.79 6.81
N TYR A 327 -2.86 -9.60 7.15
CA TYR A 327 -2.12 -8.78 6.20
C TYR A 327 -0.64 -9.13 6.20
N SER A 328 -0.12 -9.45 5.02
CA SER A 328 1.29 -9.78 4.79
C SER A 328 1.61 -9.75 3.30
N ASP A 329 2.89 -9.84 2.95
CA ASP A 329 3.29 -10.08 1.57
C ASP A 329 2.91 -11.50 1.11
N LEU A 330 2.96 -12.48 2.02
CA LEU A 330 2.54 -13.87 1.80
C LEU A 330 2.16 -14.50 3.14
N PHE A 331 0.88 -14.62 3.43
CA PHE A 331 0.39 -15.16 4.71
C PHE A 331 0.82 -16.62 4.93
N THR A 332 0.73 -17.43 3.89
CA THR A 332 1.00 -18.87 3.96
C THR A 332 2.49 -19.23 3.77
N VAL A 333 3.39 -18.26 3.94
CA VAL A 333 4.84 -18.47 3.73
C VAL A 333 5.44 -19.53 4.66
N ASN A 334 4.91 -19.66 5.87
CA ASN A 334 5.32 -20.66 6.85
C ASN A 334 4.12 -21.52 7.25
N ARG A 335 4.13 -22.78 6.83
CA ARG A 335 3.05 -23.73 7.11
C ARG A 335 2.83 -23.97 8.59
N GLU A 336 3.90 -24.12 9.35
CA GLU A 336 3.85 -24.45 10.77
C GLU A 336 3.20 -23.30 11.56
N GLN A 337 3.55 -22.05 11.27
CA GLN A 337 2.92 -20.87 11.87
C GLN A 337 1.42 -20.82 11.58
N VAL A 338 1.01 -21.08 10.33
CA VAL A 338 -0.42 -21.04 9.95
C VAL A 338 -1.19 -22.14 10.66
N VAL A 339 -0.63 -23.35 10.72
CA VAL A 339 -1.25 -24.50 11.40
C VAL A 339 -1.39 -24.24 12.90
N ASP A 340 -0.32 -23.79 13.57
CA ASP A 340 -0.36 -23.47 15.01
C ASP A 340 -1.38 -22.36 15.30
N LEU A 341 -1.37 -21.26 14.55
CA LEU A 341 -2.35 -20.20 14.69
C LEU A 341 -3.79 -20.70 14.55
N CYS A 342 -4.08 -21.49 13.50
CA CYS A 342 -5.41 -22.03 13.28
C CYS A 342 -5.84 -23.00 14.40
N GLN A 343 -4.93 -23.83 14.90
CA GLN A 343 -5.21 -24.74 16.01
C GLN A 343 -5.57 -23.98 17.30
N ARG A 344 -4.83 -22.91 17.62
CA ARG A 344 -5.13 -22.02 18.75
C ARG A 344 -6.47 -21.33 18.59
N MET A 345 -6.76 -20.77 17.41
CA MET A 345 -8.04 -20.13 17.14
C MET A 345 -9.22 -21.08 17.38
N ILE A 346 -9.10 -22.34 16.97
CA ILE A 346 -10.11 -23.39 17.15
C ILE A 346 -10.21 -23.77 18.64
N ALA A 347 -9.08 -24.03 19.31
CA ALA A 347 -9.04 -24.44 20.72
C ALA A 347 -9.62 -23.36 21.65
N GLU A 348 -9.28 -22.09 21.41
CA GLU A 348 -9.77 -20.95 22.18
C GLU A 348 -11.15 -20.46 21.76
N LYS A 349 -11.72 -21.00 20.67
CA LYS A 349 -13.05 -20.63 20.13
C LYS A 349 -13.20 -19.12 19.93
N ILE A 350 -12.20 -18.51 19.32
CA ILE A 350 -12.14 -17.04 19.24
C ILE A 350 -13.26 -16.40 18.42
N ASP A 351 -13.95 -17.13 17.55
CA ASP A 351 -15.07 -16.66 16.71
C ASP A 351 -14.76 -15.33 15.98
N ILE A 352 -13.72 -15.35 15.17
CA ILE A 352 -13.32 -14.29 14.26
C ILE A 352 -13.39 -14.82 12.84
N LYS A 353 -14.00 -14.03 11.95
CA LYS A 353 -13.96 -14.28 10.51
C LYS A 353 -12.76 -13.59 9.91
N TRP A 354 -11.99 -14.31 9.10
CA TRP A 354 -10.79 -13.73 8.54
C TRP A 354 -10.52 -14.10 7.08
N THR A 355 -9.70 -13.30 6.45
CA THR A 355 -9.28 -13.42 5.05
C THR A 355 -7.77 -13.24 4.97
N CYS A 356 -7.15 -13.68 3.89
CA CYS A 356 -5.71 -13.47 3.66
C CYS A 356 -5.35 -13.39 2.18
N ASN A 357 -4.10 -13.02 1.91
CA ASN A 357 -3.47 -13.18 0.60
C ASN A 357 -2.59 -14.42 0.61
N SER A 358 -2.60 -15.18 -0.47
CA SER A 358 -1.74 -16.33 -0.62
C SER A 358 -1.23 -16.51 -2.06
N ARG A 359 -0.19 -17.32 -2.19
CA ARG A 359 0.27 -17.91 -3.45
C ARG A 359 -0.24 -19.33 -3.55
N ILE A 360 -0.49 -19.77 -4.77
CA ILE A 360 -1.04 -21.10 -5.07
C ILE A 360 -0.06 -22.26 -4.75
N ASP A 361 1.22 -21.97 -4.64
CA ASP A 361 2.29 -22.94 -4.39
C ASP A 361 2.73 -23.03 -2.91
N TYR A 362 2.07 -22.27 -2.00
CA TYR A 362 2.34 -22.24 -0.57
C TYR A 362 1.16 -22.75 0.26
N VAL A 363 0.36 -23.66 -0.29
CA VAL A 363 -0.80 -24.26 0.38
C VAL A 363 -0.90 -25.73 0.08
N ASP A 364 -1.54 -26.47 0.99
CA ASP A 364 -2.00 -27.85 0.81
C ASP A 364 -3.43 -28.01 1.29
N GLU A 365 -4.05 -29.14 0.97
CA GLU A 365 -5.46 -29.41 1.25
C GLU A 365 -5.76 -29.45 2.76
N GLU A 366 -4.86 -30.06 3.56
CA GLU A 366 -5.00 -30.16 5.01
C GLU A 366 -4.98 -28.76 5.65
N MET A 367 -3.99 -27.94 5.28
CA MET A 367 -3.86 -26.58 5.78
C MET A 367 -5.09 -25.71 5.45
N LEU A 368 -5.58 -25.78 4.20
CA LEU A 368 -6.79 -25.05 3.80
C LEU A 368 -8.02 -25.52 4.55
N GLY A 369 -8.16 -26.83 4.80
CA GLY A 369 -9.23 -27.38 5.63
C GLY A 369 -9.17 -26.86 7.08
N LEU A 370 -7.96 -26.74 7.63
CA LEU A 370 -7.75 -26.19 8.97
C LEU A 370 -8.03 -24.69 9.03
N MET A 371 -7.56 -23.94 8.04
CA MET A 371 -7.83 -22.50 7.91
C MET A 371 -9.34 -22.22 7.87
N SER A 372 -10.10 -23.00 7.09
CA SER A 372 -11.57 -22.88 7.04
C SER A 372 -12.21 -23.11 8.40
N LYS A 373 -11.81 -24.18 9.13
CA LYS A 373 -12.31 -24.47 10.48
C LYS A 373 -11.97 -23.35 11.47
N ALA A 374 -10.84 -22.68 11.29
CA ALA A 374 -10.40 -21.53 12.09
C ALA A 374 -11.06 -20.20 11.70
N GLY A 375 -12.01 -20.21 10.74
CA GLY A 375 -12.77 -19.02 10.35
C GLY A 375 -12.30 -18.31 9.09
N CYS A 376 -11.32 -18.86 8.35
CA CYS A 376 -10.96 -18.36 7.03
C CYS A 376 -12.10 -18.65 6.05
N TRP A 377 -12.66 -17.60 5.45
CA TRP A 377 -13.77 -17.77 4.52
C TRP A 377 -13.46 -17.30 3.10
N TYR A 378 -12.28 -16.67 2.91
CA TYR A 378 -11.90 -16.07 1.64
C TYR A 378 -10.38 -15.92 1.54
N ILE A 379 -9.81 -16.28 0.38
CA ILE A 379 -8.39 -16.12 0.07
C ILE A 379 -8.23 -15.35 -1.25
N SER A 380 -7.34 -14.36 -1.25
CA SER A 380 -6.88 -13.67 -2.45
C SER A 380 -5.64 -14.36 -3.01
N TRP A 381 -5.72 -14.80 -4.26
CA TRP A 381 -4.67 -15.57 -4.94
C TRP A 381 -3.94 -14.73 -5.98
N GLY A 382 -2.63 -14.60 -5.85
CA GLY A 382 -1.79 -14.08 -6.92
C GLY A 382 -1.56 -15.18 -7.97
N ILE A 383 -2.30 -15.15 -9.06
CA ILE A 383 -2.21 -16.12 -10.18
C ILE A 383 -1.37 -15.54 -11.31
N GLU A 384 -1.60 -14.27 -11.61
CA GLU A 384 -0.94 -13.35 -12.53
C GLU A 384 -1.16 -13.68 -14.02
N SER A 385 -0.86 -14.90 -14.49
CA SER A 385 -1.01 -15.29 -15.90
C SER A 385 -1.41 -16.77 -16.03
N GLY A 386 -2.08 -17.12 -17.12
CA GLY A 386 -2.33 -18.49 -17.55
C GLY A 386 -1.20 -19.10 -18.39
N ASN A 387 -0.24 -18.28 -18.82
CA ASN A 387 0.87 -18.71 -19.65
C ASN A 387 2.13 -18.96 -18.81
N GLU A 388 2.66 -20.18 -18.91
CA GLU A 388 3.80 -20.60 -18.10
C GLU A 388 5.11 -19.86 -18.47
N GLN A 389 5.30 -19.49 -19.74
CA GLN A 389 6.52 -18.79 -20.17
C GLN A 389 6.54 -17.38 -19.59
N ILE A 390 5.41 -16.69 -19.55
CA ILE A 390 5.28 -15.39 -18.90
C ILE A 390 5.57 -15.51 -17.41
N LEU A 391 5.01 -16.50 -16.72
CA LEU A 391 5.26 -16.72 -15.29
C LEU A 391 6.73 -17.05 -15.00
N ARG A 392 7.41 -17.76 -15.89
CA ARG A 392 8.87 -18.01 -15.80
C ARG A 392 9.66 -16.72 -15.99
N HIS A 393 9.31 -15.94 -17.00
CA HIS A 393 10.01 -14.67 -17.32
C HIS A 393 9.98 -13.70 -16.14
N VAL A 394 8.84 -13.58 -15.47
CA VAL A 394 8.70 -12.70 -14.30
C VAL A 394 9.04 -13.37 -12.97
N HIS A 395 9.68 -14.52 -12.99
CA HIS A 395 10.14 -15.29 -11.82
C HIS A 395 9.01 -15.57 -10.80
N LYS A 396 7.78 -15.82 -11.28
CA LYS A 396 6.67 -16.14 -10.37
C LYS A 396 6.87 -17.47 -9.66
N GLY A 397 7.38 -18.50 -10.35
CA GLY A 397 7.66 -19.81 -9.77
C GLY A 397 6.42 -20.65 -9.42
N ALA A 398 5.22 -20.16 -9.74
CA ALA A 398 3.94 -20.85 -9.52
C ALA A 398 3.20 -20.94 -10.86
N TYR A 399 2.71 -22.15 -11.22
CA TYR A 399 2.26 -22.46 -12.58
C TYR A 399 0.79 -22.88 -12.61
N PRO A 400 0.12 -22.88 -13.80
CA PRO A 400 -1.31 -23.08 -13.97
C PRO A 400 -1.89 -24.33 -13.28
N ASP A 401 -1.21 -25.46 -13.36
CA ASP A 401 -1.70 -26.71 -12.74
C ASP A 401 -1.80 -26.60 -11.21
N LYS A 402 -0.84 -25.91 -10.58
CA LYS A 402 -0.89 -25.62 -9.15
C LYS A 402 -2.06 -24.72 -8.79
N ALA A 403 -2.42 -23.75 -9.66
CA ALA A 403 -3.58 -22.90 -9.45
C ALA A 403 -4.88 -23.72 -9.44
N LYS A 404 -5.08 -24.61 -10.45
CA LYS A 404 -6.26 -25.48 -10.50
C LYS A 404 -6.39 -26.31 -9.22
N GLN A 405 -5.30 -26.89 -8.76
CA GLN A 405 -5.24 -27.71 -7.57
C GLN A 405 -5.57 -26.92 -6.29
N ALA A 406 -4.84 -25.82 -6.02
CA ALA A 406 -5.00 -25.02 -4.81
C ALA A 406 -6.39 -24.41 -4.68
N LEU A 407 -6.93 -23.87 -5.78
CA LEU A 407 -8.27 -23.28 -5.78
C LEU A 407 -9.38 -24.34 -5.62
N SER A 408 -9.16 -25.55 -6.13
CA SER A 408 -10.09 -26.67 -5.91
C SER A 408 -10.11 -27.10 -4.44
N TRP A 409 -8.96 -27.22 -3.81
CA TRP A 409 -8.86 -27.51 -2.38
C TRP A 409 -9.54 -26.44 -1.53
N ALA A 410 -9.28 -25.15 -1.82
CA ALA A 410 -9.93 -24.05 -1.12
C ALA A 410 -11.46 -24.08 -1.25
N LYS A 411 -11.96 -24.30 -2.48
CA LYS A 411 -13.40 -24.44 -2.73
C LYS A 411 -14.02 -25.62 -1.98
N ASN A 412 -13.36 -26.79 -1.98
CA ASN A 412 -13.81 -27.96 -1.26
C ASN A 412 -13.84 -27.73 0.27
N ALA A 413 -12.91 -26.93 0.79
CA ALA A 413 -12.90 -26.49 2.18
C ALA A 413 -13.96 -25.41 2.49
N GLY A 414 -14.73 -24.94 1.49
CA GLY A 414 -15.73 -23.87 1.67
C GLY A 414 -15.16 -22.46 1.67
N ILE A 415 -13.90 -22.28 1.29
CA ILE A 415 -13.23 -20.99 1.19
C ILE A 415 -13.50 -20.39 -0.20
N LYS A 416 -13.89 -19.12 -0.26
CA LYS A 416 -14.07 -18.39 -1.51
C LYS A 416 -12.74 -18.02 -2.13
N ASN A 417 -12.69 -18.06 -3.47
CA ASN A 417 -11.50 -17.80 -4.26
C ASN A 417 -11.58 -16.48 -5.01
N TRP A 418 -10.62 -15.60 -4.76
CA TRP A 418 -10.45 -14.37 -5.53
C TRP A 418 -9.11 -14.40 -6.28
N GLY A 419 -9.14 -14.38 -7.59
CA GLY A 419 -7.95 -14.44 -8.43
C GLY A 419 -7.50 -13.05 -8.89
N TYR A 420 -6.20 -12.78 -8.75
CA TYR A 420 -5.55 -11.62 -9.38
C TYR A 420 -4.78 -12.07 -10.61
N PHE A 421 -4.97 -11.31 -11.70
CA PHE A 421 -4.29 -11.47 -12.98
C PHE A 421 -3.67 -10.15 -13.41
N ILE A 422 -2.56 -10.22 -14.13
CA ILE A 422 -1.85 -9.05 -14.64
C ILE A 422 -1.76 -9.17 -16.16
N ILE A 423 -2.18 -8.14 -16.87
CA ILE A 423 -2.06 -7.97 -18.32
C ILE A 423 -0.93 -7.00 -18.61
N GLY A 424 -0.06 -7.31 -19.57
CA GLY A 424 1.08 -6.47 -19.92
C GLY A 424 2.36 -6.77 -19.14
N LEU A 425 2.50 -8.00 -18.64
CA LEU A 425 3.80 -8.46 -18.14
C LEU A 425 4.81 -8.55 -19.29
N PRO A 426 6.13 -8.38 -19.02
CA PRO A 426 7.15 -8.47 -20.07
C PRO A 426 7.06 -9.75 -20.89
N GLY A 427 7.12 -9.60 -22.22
CA GLY A 427 7.02 -10.71 -23.15
C GLY A 427 5.60 -11.13 -23.54
N GLU A 428 4.56 -10.51 -23.00
CA GLU A 428 3.19 -10.82 -23.39
C GLU A 428 2.86 -10.44 -24.83
N THR A 429 1.98 -11.24 -25.42
CA THR A 429 1.36 -11.03 -26.73
C THR A 429 -0.16 -11.17 -26.59
N LYS A 430 -0.90 -10.86 -27.67
CA LYS A 430 -2.37 -11.09 -27.68
C LYS A 430 -2.73 -12.56 -27.44
N GLU A 431 -1.90 -13.48 -27.90
CA GLU A 431 -2.09 -14.92 -27.73
C GLU A 431 -1.94 -15.34 -26.26
N THR A 432 -0.86 -14.92 -25.58
CA THR A 432 -0.66 -15.25 -24.17
C THR A 432 -1.68 -14.59 -23.25
N ILE A 433 -2.18 -13.39 -23.62
CA ILE A 433 -3.29 -12.74 -22.91
C ILE A 433 -4.57 -13.56 -23.07
N ARG A 434 -4.87 -14.07 -24.28
CA ARG A 434 -6.02 -14.96 -24.50
C ARG A 434 -5.92 -16.24 -23.67
N GLU A 435 -4.75 -16.87 -23.63
CA GLU A 435 -4.50 -18.04 -22.76
C GLU A 435 -4.82 -17.71 -21.30
N THR A 436 -4.39 -16.54 -20.82
CA THR A 436 -4.69 -16.09 -19.46
C THR A 436 -6.19 -15.88 -19.21
N ILE A 437 -6.92 -15.31 -20.19
CA ILE A 437 -8.37 -15.14 -20.09
C ILE A 437 -9.10 -16.49 -20.04
N GLU A 438 -8.76 -17.42 -20.96
CA GLU A 438 -9.37 -18.75 -20.96
C GLU A 438 -9.06 -19.52 -19.68
N PHE A 439 -7.80 -19.46 -19.24
CA PHE A 439 -7.41 -20.07 -17.98
C PHE A 439 -8.21 -19.52 -16.78
N ALA A 440 -8.39 -18.21 -16.68
CA ALA A 440 -9.19 -17.60 -15.63
C ALA A 440 -10.66 -18.09 -15.65
N LYS A 441 -11.19 -18.40 -16.83
CA LYS A 441 -12.56 -18.95 -16.97
C LYS A 441 -12.67 -20.40 -16.49
N GLU A 442 -11.60 -21.18 -16.58
CA GLU A 442 -11.57 -22.59 -16.13
C GLU A 442 -11.45 -22.70 -14.60
N LEU A 443 -10.87 -21.70 -13.94
CA LEU A 443 -10.63 -21.75 -12.50
C LEU A 443 -11.91 -21.58 -11.68
N PRO A 444 -12.03 -22.24 -10.52
CA PRO A 444 -13.18 -22.13 -9.63
C PRO A 444 -13.12 -20.83 -8.79
N LEU A 445 -13.12 -19.69 -9.48
CA LEU A 445 -13.06 -18.36 -8.90
C LEU A 445 -14.46 -17.81 -8.62
N ASP A 446 -14.64 -17.23 -7.45
CA ASP A 446 -15.81 -16.40 -7.11
C ASP A 446 -15.69 -14.98 -7.68
N ILE A 447 -14.47 -14.43 -7.67
CA ILE A 447 -14.14 -13.11 -8.22
C ILE A 447 -12.79 -13.20 -8.95
N ALA A 448 -12.66 -12.49 -10.07
CA ALA A 448 -11.38 -12.28 -10.75
C ALA A 448 -11.17 -10.79 -11.04
N LEU A 449 -9.95 -10.31 -10.81
CA LEU A 449 -9.52 -8.97 -11.18
C LEU A 449 -8.34 -9.05 -12.17
N PHE A 450 -8.42 -8.20 -13.18
CA PHE A 450 -7.39 -8.06 -14.20
C PHE A 450 -6.81 -6.66 -14.11
N HIS A 451 -5.55 -6.57 -13.71
CA HIS A 451 -4.79 -5.32 -13.62
C HIS A 451 -3.86 -5.18 -14.80
N VAL A 452 -3.54 -3.96 -15.17
CA VAL A 452 -2.42 -3.73 -16.09
C VAL A 452 -1.12 -3.72 -15.28
N ALA A 453 -0.06 -4.30 -15.83
CA ALA A 453 1.25 -4.28 -15.21
C ALA A 453 1.70 -2.84 -14.95
N ALA A 454 2.25 -2.59 -13.77
CA ALA A 454 2.73 -1.27 -13.39
C ALA A 454 4.20 -1.38 -12.92
N PRO A 455 5.13 -0.69 -13.60
CA PRO A 455 6.53 -0.71 -13.26
C PRO A 455 6.79 0.22 -12.06
N TYR A 456 6.76 -0.32 -10.86
CA TYR A 456 7.02 0.45 -9.65
C TYR A 456 8.51 0.71 -9.44
N PRO A 457 8.92 1.95 -9.13
CA PRO A 457 10.31 2.29 -8.87
C PRO A 457 10.97 1.34 -7.86
N GLY A 458 12.20 0.92 -8.14
CA GLY A 458 12.96 0.00 -7.28
C GLY A 458 12.69 -1.48 -7.54
N THR A 459 11.74 -1.84 -8.42
CA THR A 459 11.54 -3.23 -8.84
C THR A 459 12.41 -3.60 -10.05
N PRO A 460 12.84 -4.86 -10.22
CA PRO A 460 13.52 -5.28 -11.43
C PRO A 460 12.75 -4.96 -12.71
N PHE A 461 11.44 -5.12 -12.69
CA PHE A 461 10.57 -4.77 -13.81
C PHE A 461 10.64 -3.27 -14.17
N PHE A 462 10.70 -2.37 -13.18
CA PHE A 462 10.88 -0.95 -13.45
C PHE A 462 12.17 -0.68 -14.22
N TYR A 463 13.28 -1.26 -13.79
CA TYR A 463 14.57 -1.07 -14.47
C TYR A 463 14.58 -1.66 -15.87
N GLU A 464 13.93 -2.80 -16.10
CA GLU A 464 13.74 -3.36 -17.43
C GLU A 464 12.96 -2.42 -18.34
N VAL A 465 11.85 -1.84 -17.86
CA VAL A 465 11.06 -0.87 -18.62
C VAL A 465 11.86 0.39 -18.95
N VAL A 466 12.68 0.88 -18.01
CA VAL A 466 13.58 2.02 -18.22
C VAL A 466 14.63 1.68 -19.30
N GLU A 467 15.30 0.55 -19.17
CA GLU A 467 16.36 0.12 -20.08
C GLU A 467 15.85 -0.03 -21.52
N LYS A 468 14.67 -0.63 -21.68
CA LYS A 468 14.07 -0.91 -22.97
C LYS A 468 13.25 0.25 -23.54
N GLY A 469 13.10 1.33 -22.77
CA GLY A 469 12.35 2.51 -23.22
C GLY A 469 10.86 2.26 -23.39
N TRP A 470 10.25 1.38 -22.62
CA TRP A 470 8.84 0.98 -22.71
C TRP A 470 7.87 1.91 -21.96
N PHE A 471 8.35 3.02 -21.40
CA PHE A 471 7.45 4.02 -20.86
C PHE A 471 6.74 4.78 -21.98
N ARG A 472 5.43 4.93 -21.84
CA ARG A 472 4.63 5.79 -22.72
C ARG A 472 5.17 7.23 -22.65
N LYS A 473 5.27 7.89 -23.82
CA LYS A 473 5.73 9.26 -23.89
C LYS A 473 4.83 10.21 -23.07
N GLY A 474 5.44 11.09 -22.29
CA GLY A 474 4.73 12.05 -21.45
C GLY A 474 4.15 11.48 -20.16
N THR A 475 4.52 10.25 -19.78
CA THR A 475 4.09 9.60 -18.53
C THR A 475 4.49 10.43 -17.30
N ARG A 476 3.56 10.52 -16.33
CA ARG A 476 3.76 11.09 -15.00
C ARG A 476 3.56 9.98 -13.95
N TRP A 477 3.99 10.24 -12.72
CA TRP A 477 3.80 9.26 -11.62
C TRP A 477 2.33 9.01 -11.31
N GLU A 478 1.47 10.02 -11.47
CA GLU A 478 0.02 9.94 -11.27
C GLU A 478 -0.66 9.01 -12.28
N ASP A 479 0.00 8.73 -13.41
CA ASP A 479 -0.51 7.80 -14.43
C ASP A 479 -0.25 6.31 -14.07
N VAL A 480 0.50 6.03 -12.98
CA VAL A 480 0.79 4.68 -12.49
C VAL A 480 -0.44 4.13 -11.73
N ASP A 481 -1.58 4.07 -12.40
CA ASP A 481 -2.82 3.51 -11.86
C ASP A 481 -3.21 2.25 -12.64
N MET A 482 -2.90 1.08 -12.07
CA MET A 482 -3.10 -0.24 -12.69
C MET A 482 -4.57 -0.55 -13.05
N ASP A 483 -5.52 0.27 -12.59
CA ASP A 483 -6.94 0.04 -12.79
C ASP A 483 -7.57 0.93 -13.87
N ARG A 484 -7.06 2.13 -14.10
CA ARG A 484 -7.66 3.09 -15.04
C ARG A 484 -6.73 3.57 -16.14
N GLY A 485 -5.44 3.26 -16.03
CA GLY A 485 -4.45 3.72 -16.98
C GLY A 485 -3.29 2.74 -17.13
N THR A 486 -2.34 3.08 -17.96
CA THR A 486 -1.06 2.43 -18.03
C THR A 486 0.03 3.40 -18.46
N VAL A 487 1.18 3.23 -17.88
CA VAL A 487 2.41 3.95 -18.22
C VAL A 487 3.26 3.17 -19.23
N LEU A 488 2.84 1.97 -19.59
CA LEU A 488 3.55 1.06 -20.49
C LEU A 488 3.09 1.27 -21.93
N ASP A 489 4.05 1.19 -22.84
CA ASP A 489 3.84 1.23 -24.29
C ASP A 489 4.87 0.33 -24.97
N TYR A 490 4.52 -0.93 -25.19
CA TYR A 490 5.41 -1.92 -25.79
C TYR A 490 5.37 -1.84 -27.32
N PRO A 491 6.44 -2.20 -28.02
CA PRO A 491 6.46 -2.22 -29.49
C PRO A 491 5.39 -3.12 -30.12
N ASN A 492 5.05 -4.24 -29.46
CA ASN A 492 4.06 -5.21 -29.94
C ASN A 492 2.68 -5.06 -29.27
N LEU A 493 2.57 -4.28 -28.20
CA LEU A 493 1.35 -4.17 -27.40
C LEU A 493 1.23 -2.75 -26.82
N SER A 494 0.61 -1.84 -27.58
CA SER A 494 0.50 -0.42 -27.21
C SER A 494 -0.31 -0.22 -25.91
N ALA A 495 -0.18 0.97 -25.32
CA ALA A 495 -0.91 1.37 -24.12
C ALA A 495 -2.44 1.17 -24.29
N GLU A 496 -3.00 1.58 -25.46
CA GLU A 496 -4.42 1.43 -25.77
C GLU A 496 -4.82 -0.06 -25.86
N ARG A 497 -3.95 -0.89 -26.46
CA ARG A 497 -4.18 -2.34 -26.56
C ARG A 497 -4.14 -3.02 -25.20
N LEU A 498 -3.23 -2.61 -24.31
CA LEU A 498 -3.19 -3.11 -22.91
C LEU A 498 -4.51 -2.84 -22.19
N LEU A 499 -5.01 -1.60 -22.27
CA LEU A 499 -6.29 -1.23 -21.64
C LEU A 499 -7.49 -1.94 -22.31
N TYR A 500 -7.46 -2.12 -23.62
CA TYR A 500 -8.47 -2.90 -24.33
C TYR A 500 -8.52 -4.35 -23.81
N TRP A 501 -7.35 -5.01 -23.70
CA TRP A 501 -7.28 -6.39 -23.24
C TRP A 501 -7.68 -6.53 -21.77
N GLN A 502 -7.32 -5.58 -20.90
CA GLN A 502 -7.78 -5.54 -19.52
C GLN A 502 -9.32 -5.53 -19.44
N LYS A 503 -9.95 -4.61 -20.18
CA LYS A 503 -11.41 -4.50 -20.22
C LYS A 503 -12.06 -5.76 -20.81
N ARG A 504 -11.48 -6.31 -21.87
CA ARG A 504 -11.95 -7.53 -22.53
C ARG A 504 -11.86 -8.71 -21.57
N ALA A 505 -10.73 -8.90 -20.88
CA ALA A 505 -10.55 -9.97 -19.92
C ALA A 505 -11.62 -9.92 -18.81
N PHE A 506 -11.85 -8.75 -18.26
CA PHE A 506 -12.88 -8.57 -17.24
C PHE A 506 -14.28 -8.90 -17.79
N ARG A 507 -14.67 -8.38 -18.96
CA ARG A 507 -15.98 -8.65 -19.59
C ARG A 507 -16.20 -10.12 -19.85
N GLU A 508 -15.24 -10.78 -20.50
CA GLU A 508 -15.35 -12.19 -20.85
C GLU A 508 -15.45 -13.09 -19.61
N TRP A 509 -14.77 -12.71 -18.53
CA TRP A 509 -14.85 -13.44 -17.28
C TRP A 509 -16.14 -13.14 -16.51
N ALA A 510 -16.52 -11.88 -16.33
CA ALA A 510 -17.61 -11.44 -15.46
C ALA A 510 -19.02 -11.73 -16.00
N LEU A 511 -19.19 -11.74 -17.33
CA LEU A 511 -20.50 -11.98 -17.97
C LEU A 511 -20.88 -13.46 -18.06
N ARG A 512 -20.14 -14.36 -17.40
CA ARG A 512 -20.52 -15.78 -17.31
C ARG A 512 -21.59 -15.99 -16.21
N PRO A 513 -22.43 -17.04 -16.31
CA PRO A 513 -23.52 -17.25 -15.35
C PRO A 513 -23.07 -17.34 -13.89
N ALA A 514 -21.95 -17.99 -13.60
CA ALA A 514 -21.49 -18.19 -12.22
C ALA A 514 -21.02 -16.88 -11.55
N PRO A 515 -20.14 -16.05 -12.16
CA PRO A 515 -19.84 -14.71 -11.63
C PRO A 515 -21.07 -13.81 -11.52
N MET A 516 -21.94 -13.80 -12.53
CA MET A 516 -23.18 -13.00 -12.49
C MET A 516 -24.06 -13.39 -11.31
N MET A 517 -24.18 -14.70 -11.02
CA MET A 517 -24.94 -15.16 -9.85
C MET A 517 -24.26 -14.74 -8.53
N THR A 518 -22.93 -14.74 -8.47
CA THR A 518 -22.17 -14.25 -7.31
C THR A 518 -22.45 -12.76 -7.09
N TYR A 519 -22.36 -11.93 -8.13
CA TYR A 519 -22.71 -10.50 -8.04
C TYR A 519 -24.17 -10.29 -7.65
N LEU A 520 -25.09 -11.05 -8.21
CA LEU A 520 -26.51 -10.96 -7.84
C LEU A 520 -26.75 -11.31 -6.36
N LYS A 521 -26.11 -12.36 -5.85
CA LYS A 521 -26.19 -12.71 -4.41
C LYS A 521 -25.59 -11.60 -3.54
N MET A 522 -24.51 -10.97 -3.97
CA MET A 522 -23.94 -9.81 -3.28
C MET A 522 -24.91 -8.63 -3.25
N LEU A 523 -25.56 -8.33 -4.37
CA LEU A 523 -26.58 -7.28 -4.48
C LEU A 523 -27.78 -7.51 -3.55
N LEU A 524 -28.23 -8.75 -3.43
CA LEU A 524 -29.41 -9.12 -2.63
C LEU A 524 -29.10 -9.31 -1.14
N SER A 525 -27.82 -9.34 -0.74
CA SER A 525 -27.43 -9.69 0.63
C SER A 525 -27.65 -8.56 1.65
N ASP A 526 -27.73 -7.31 1.23
CA ASP A 526 -27.97 -6.15 2.10
C ASP A 526 -28.36 -4.92 1.29
N TRP A 527 -29.35 -4.14 1.78
CA TRP A 527 -29.85 -2.94 1.11
C TRP A 527 -28.80 -1.83 0.97
N SER A 528 -27.92 -1.66 1.96
CA SER A 528 -26.81 -0.70 1.90
C SER A 528 -25.75 -1.15 0.90
N THR A 529 -25.46 -2.44 0.87
CA THR A 529 -24.58 -3.08 -0.11
C THR A 529 -25.18 -3.03 -1.51
N MET A 530 -26.50 -3.14 -1.66
CA MET A 530 -27.18 -3.04 -2.94
C MET A 530 -26.96 -1.67 -3.61
N ARG A 531 -27.06 -0.59 -2.86
CA ARG A 531 -26.83 0.76 -3.40
C ARG A 531 -25.38 0.97 -3.84
N THR A 532 -24.44 0.48 -3.05
CA THR A 532 -23.02 0.50 -3.34
C THR A 532 -22.66 -0.45 -4.51
N ALA A 533 -23.21 -1.67 -4.52
CA ALA A 533 -22.96 -2.64 -5.55
C ALA A 533 -23.63 -2.28 -6.90
N LEU A 534 -24.78 -1.60 -6.87
CA LEU A 534 -25.38 -1.00 -8.06
C LEU A 534 -24.50 0.11 -8.63
N SER A 535 -23.98 1.02 -7.78
CA SER A 535 -23.05 2.07 -8.23
C SER A 535 -21.76 1.49 -8.77
N VAL A 536 -21.18 0.52 -8.07
CA VAL A 536 -19.96 -0.20 -8.49
C VAL A 536 -20.22 -1.04 -9.74
N GLY A 537 -21.34 -1.75 -9.81
CA GLY A 537 -21.73 -2.54 -10.99
C GLY A 537 -21.98 -1.67 -12.22
N LEU A 538 -22.67 -0.53 -12.05
CA LEU A 538 -22.88 0.45 -13.13
C LEU A 538 -21.56 1.11 -13.54
N GLU A 539 -20.69 1.44 -12.61
CA GLU A 539 -19.36 1.98 -12.89
C GLU A 539 -18.49 0.97 -13.66
N HIS A 540 -18.49 -0.30 -13.25
CA HIS A 540 -17.76 -1.37 -13.95
C HIS A 540 -18.35 -1.64 -15.34
N LEU A 541 -19.67 -1.67 -15.49
CA LEU A 541 -20.33 -1.84 -16.78
C LEU A 541 -20.07 -0.63 -17.69
N SER A 542 -20.18 0.58 -17.15
CA SER A 542 -19.85 1.81 -17.88
C SER A 542 -18.38 1.82 -18.31
N TRP A 543 -17.47 1.50 -17.38
CA TRP A 543 -16.04 1.41 -17.71
C TRP A 543 -15.75 0.31 -18.75
N ALA A 544 -16.36 -0.85 -18.61
CA ALA A 544 -16.21 -1.95 -19.56
C ALA A 544 -16.84 -1.65 -20.93
N SER A 545 -17.86 -0.79 -20.98
CA SER A 545 -18.54 -0.38 -22.24
C SER A 545 -17.89 0.83 -22.92
N THR A 546 -17.06 1.62 -22.21
CA THR A 546 -16.34 2.73 -22.83
C THR A 546 -15.36 2.20 -23.87
N ASP A 547 -15.51 2.67 -25.10
CA ASP A 547 -14.63 2.31 -26.21
C ASP A 547 -13.22 2.83 -25.91
N SER A 548 -12.22 1.97 -25.97
CA SER A 548 -10.84 2.35 -25.69
C SER A 548 -10.20 3.13 -26.85
N GLY A 549 -10.96 3.42 -27.91
CA GLY A 549 -10.47 4.12 -29.10
C GLY A 549 -9.47 3.31 -29.94
N ALA A 550 -9.17 2.07 -29.57
CA ALA A 550 -8.31 1.21 -30.37
C ALA A 550 -9.04 0.76 -31.64
N PRO A 551 -8.40 0.82 -32.82
CA PRO A 551 -8.98 0.28 -34.05
C PRO A 551 -9.31 -1.19 -33.84
N ILE A 552 -10.56 -1.57 -34.09
CA ILE A 552 -10.99 -2.97 -34.11
C ILE A 552 -10.37 -3.56 -35.39
N GLU A 553 -9.20 -4.19 -35.26
CA GLU A 553 -8.79 -5.15 -36.28
C GLU A 553 -9.80 -6.30 -36.19
N ARG A 554 -10.71 -6.37 -37.18
CA ARG A 554 -11.57 -7.52 -37.39
C ARG A 554 -10.65 -8.72 -37.61
N GLU A 555 -10.79 -9.73 -36.79
CA GLU A 555 -10.12 -11.02 -36.91
C GLU A 555 -10.42 -11.71 -38.23
#